data_4df025373cbf650fab88c585c78891d2
#
_entry.id   4df025373cbf650fab88c585c78891d2
#
_cell.length_a   1.000
_cell.length_b   1.000
_cell.length_c   1.000
_cell.angle_alpha   90.00
_cell.angle_beta   90.00
_cell.angle_gamma   90.00
#
_symmetry.space_group_name_H-M   'P 1'
#
loop_
_entity.id
_entity.type
_entity.pdbx_description
1 polymer ?
#
loop_
_entity_poly.entity_id
_entity_poly.type
_entity_poly.pdbx_seq_one_letter_code
_entity_poly.pdbx_strand_id
1 'polypeptide(L)'
;MTVDRAQELGEKFCAEHFPGHQALVCTHPDGHSHTENIHVHIVINSLRIAEVPMLPHMDRPADRKAGCKHRCTDAAMNYLKAEVMEMCHSEGLYQIDLLNGSKERITEREYWAQKKGQAALDRANAPIAADGIAPRQTKFETDKAKLRRTIREALAAASGFDEFAALLLRHGVTVKESRGRLSYLTPDRTKPITARKLGDDFDRAAVLSVLEQNAARAAEKPAAIAEYPGSIKDRLRTKKEAKNAPNNDAVQRMVDTVSYTHLR
;
A
#
# COMPACT_ATOMS: atom_id res chain seq x y z
N MET A 1 -18.06 -14.06 15.13
CA MET A 1 -17.23 -14.86 16.05
C MET A 1 -17.70 -14.61 17.46
N THR A 2 -17.99 -15.66 18.25
CA THR A 2 -18.25 -15.56 19.70
C THR A 2 -16.95 -15.73 20.48
N VAL A 3 -16.93 -15.30 21.75
CA VAL A 3 -15.77 -15.47 22.66
C VAL A 3 -15.46 -16.96 22.86
N ASP A 4 -16.51 -17.77 23.07
CA ASP A 4 -16.37 -19.23 23.27
C ASP A 4 -15.77 -19.90 22.04
N ARG A 5 -16.24 -19.52 20.82
CA ARG A 5 -15.69 -20.07 19.58
C ARG A 5 -14.22 -19.68 19.37
N ALA A 6 -13.85 -18.44 19.73
CA ALA A 6 -12.47 -17.99 19.67
C ALA A 6 -11.60 -18.77 20.66
N GLN A 7 -12.10 -19.06 21.86
CA GLN A 7 -11.40 -19.88 22.86
C GLN A 7 -11.16 -21.31 22.32
N GLU A 8 -12.20 -21.96 21.78
CA GLU A 8 -12.08 -23.30 21.19
C GLU A 8 -11.02 -23.36 20.08
N LEU A 9 -11.00 -22.36 19.18
CA LEU A 9 -10.02 -22.27 18.09
C LEU A 9 -8.59 -22.05 18.64
N GLY A 10 -8.45 -21.22 19.68
CA GLY A 10 -7.16 -21.01 20.35
C GLY A 10 -6.64 -22.27 21.04
N GLU A 11 -7.51 -23.01 21.71
CA GLU A 11 -7.17 -24.30 22.35
C GLU A 11 -6.77 -25.35 21.32
N LYS A 12 -7.54 -25.45 20.22
CA LYS A 12 -7.21 -26.34 19.09
C LYS A 12 -5.84 -26.01 18.50
N PHE A 13 -5.62 -24.73 18.17
CA PHE A 13 -4.33 -24.27 17.64
C PHE A 13 -3.17 -24.58 18.61
N CYS A 14 -3.37 -24.34 19.89
CA CYS A 14 -2.39 -24.62 20.92
C CYS A 14 -2.05 -26.13 21.01
N ALA A 15 -3.05 -26.99 21.00
CA ALA A 15 -2.87 -28.43 21.06
C ALA A 15 -2.14 -28.98 19.82
N GLU A 16 -2.42 -28.47 18.64
CA GLU A 16 -1.83 -28.91 17.39
C GLU A 16 -0.38 -28.43 17.21
N HIS A 17 -0.07 -27.18 17.59
CA HIS A 17 1.22 -26.56 17.26
C HIS A 17 2.20 -26.46 18.45
N PHE A 18 1.70 -26.57 19.69
CA PHE A 18 2.53 -26.53 20.90
C PHE A 18 2.37 -27.75 21.80
N PRO A 19 2.23 -28.99 21.25
CA PRO A 19 2.11 -30.16 22.09
C PRO A 19 3.36 -30.34 22.96
N GLY A 20 3.17 -30.94 24.14
CA GLY A 20 4.26 -31.17 25.11
C GLY A 20 4.73 -29.92 25.83
N HIS A 21 4.10 -28.76 25.65
CA HIS A 21 4.24 -27.58 26.48
C HIS A 21 3.07 -27.44 27.45
N GLN A 22 3.34 -26.90 28.64
CA GLN A 22 2.25 -26.33 29.43
C GLN A 22 1.82 -25.03 28.80
N ALA A 23 0.53 -24.83 28.64
CA ALA A 23 -0.01 -23.66 28.01
C ALA A 23 -1.18 -23.06 28.79
N LEU A 24 -1.33 -21.76 28.73
CA LEU A 24 -2.51 -21.01 29.12
C LEU A 24 -3.10 -20.40 27.87
N VAL A 25 -4.37 -20.69 27.58
CA VAL A 25 -5.11 -20.10 26.48
C VAL A 25 -6.20 -19.24 27.10
N CYS A 26 -6.25 -17.96 26.72
CA CYS A 26 -7.18 -16.98 27.29
C CYS A 26 -7.72 -16.08 26.20
N THR A 27 -9.04 -15.99 26.11
CA THR A 27 -9.72 -15.12 25.14
C THR A 27 -10.22 -13.85 25.82
N HIS A 28 -9.92 -12.72 25.18
CA HIS A 28 -10.40 -11.42 25.59
C HIS A 28 -11.49 -10.94 24.61
N PRO A 29 -12.63 -10.45 25.11
CA PRO A 29 -13.73 -9.98 24.26
C PRO A 29 -13.46 -8.60 23.65
N ASP A 30 -12.55 -7.82 24.25
CA ASP A 30 -12.24 -6.43 23.88
C ASP A 30 -10.75 -6.22 23.65
N GLY A 31 -10.42 -5.36 22.71
CA GLY A 31 -9.05 -4.90 22.48
C GLY A 31 -8.64 -3.81 23.47
N HIS A 32 -7.33 -3.50 23.49
CA HIS A 32 -6.71 -2.51 24.38
C HIS A 32 -7.38 -1.12 24.42
N SER A 33 -8.22 -0.81 23.47
CA SER A 33 -8.92 0.50 23.37
C SER A 33 -10.44 0.35 23.34
N HIS A 34 -11.01 -0.64 23.99
CA HIS A 34 -12.45 -0.95 23.95
C HIS A 34 -13.00 -1.11 22.53
N THR A 35 -12.24 -1.82 21.69
CA THR A 35 -12.49 -1.95 20.24
C THR A 35 -13.24 -3.22 19.91
N GLU A 36 -13.99 -3.84 20.74
CA GLU A 36 -14.79 -5.08 20.48
C GLU A 36 -14.03 -6.14 19.62
N ASN A 37 -12.69 -6.13 19.66
CA ASN A 37 -11.87 -7.09 18.94
C ASN A 37 -11.58 -8.31 19.82
N ILE A 38 -12.29 -9.38 19.56
CA ILE A 38 -12.04 -10.67 20.22
C ILE A 38 -10.66 -11.15 19.80
N HIS A 39 -9.82 -11.48 20.77
CA HIS A 39 -8.47 -12.01 20.53
C HIS A 39 -8.08 -13.05 21.57
N VAL A 40 -7.22 -13.99 21.16
CA VAL A 40 -6.77 -15.11 21.99
C VAL A 40 -5.28 -14.95 22.29
N HIS A 41 -4.93 -15.06 23.57
CA HIS A 41 -3.57 -15.16 24.02
C HIS A 41 -3.22 -16.63 24.31
N ILE A 42 -2.14 -17.12 23.70
CA ILE A 42 -1.58 -18.42 23.99
C ILE A 42 -0.21 -18.19 24.61
N VAL A 43 -0.07 -18.53 25.90
CA VAL A 43 1.19 -18.43 26.64
C VAL A 43 1.68 -19.84 26.92
N ILE A 44 2.85 -20.18 26.40
CA ILE A 44 3.46 -21.50 26.61
C ILE A 44 4.65 -21.42 27.58
N ASN A 45 4.86 -22.47 28.36
CA ASN A 45 6.12 -22.66 29.07
C ASN A 45 7.26 -22.79 28.04
N SER A 46 8.37 -22.12 28.26
CA SER A 46 9.52 -22.15 27.35
C SER A 46 10.16 -23.52 27.18
N LEU A 47 10.07 -24.39 28.20
CA LEU A 47 10.60 -25.74 28.17
C LEU A 47 9.50 -26.74 27.82
N ARG A 48 9.79 -27.66 26.93
CA ARG A 48 8.94 -28.80 26.65
C ARG A 48 8.96 -29.78 27.79
N ILE A 49 7.79 -30.18 28.29
CA ILE A 49 7.69 -31.10 29.43
C ILE A 49 7.54 -32.57 29.02
N ALA A 50 7.13 -32.83 27.79
CA ALA A 50 6.98 -34.18 27.24
C ALA A 50 7.58 -34.25 25.83
N GLU A 51 8.15 -35.40 25.46
CA GLU A 51 8.59 -35.64 24.08
C GLU A 51 7.37 -35.75 23.13
N VAL A 52 7.52 -35.22 21.93
CA VAL A 52 6.46 -35.20 20.93
C VAL A 52 6.98 -35.68 19.59
N PRO A 53 6.12 -36.03 18.60
CA PRO A 53 6.51 -36.25 17.23
C PRO A 53 7.17 -35.00 16.63
N MET A 54 7.97 -35.20 15.56
CA MET A 54 8.55 -34.09 14.81
C MET A 54 7.42 -33.31 14.14
N LEU A 55 7.30 -32.01 14.45
CA LEU A 55 6.30 -31.13 13.86
C LEU A 55 6.89 -30.37 12.66
N PRO A 56 6.09 -29.93 11.70
CA PRO A 56 6.55 -29.28 10.46
C PRO A 56 7.40 -28.01 10.70
N HIS A 57 7.17 -27.31 11.79
CA HIS A 57 7.93 -26.11 12.14
C HIS A 57 9.24 -26.38 12.89
N MET A 58 9.53 -27.64 13.22
CA MET A 58 10.77 -28.04 13.90
C MET A 58 11.84 -28.35 12.86
N ASP A 59 13.00 -27.74 12.98
CA ASP A 59 14.14 -27.94 12.06
C ASP A 59 15.26 -28.83 12.65
N ARG A 60 15.17 -29.20 13.94
CA ARG A 60 16.16 -30.08 14.59
C ARG A 60 15.47 -31.22 15.35
N PRO A 61 16.02 -32.45 15.29
CA PRO A 61 15.48 -33.57 16.05
C PRO A 61 15.46 -33.33 17.58
N ALA A 62 16.31 -32.44 18.08
CA ALA A 62 16.34 -32.07 19.51
C ALA A 62 15.09 -31.26 19.90
N ASP A 63 14.49 -30.53 19.00
CA ASP A 63 13.36 -29.62 19.30
C ASP A 63 12.10 -30.36 19.79
N ARG A 64 11.99 -31.68 19.51
CA ARG A 64 10.89 -32.54 19.96
C ARG A 64 11.04 -33.09 21.39
N LYS A 65 12.26 -33.02 21.98
CA LYS A 65 12.59 -33.72 23.26
C LYS A 65 12.10 -32.92 24.47
N ALA A 66 11.72 -33.64 25.52
CA ALA A 66 11.47 -33.05 26.82
C ALA A 66 12.74 -32.32 27.32
N GLY A 67 12.56 -31.23 28.04
CA GLY A 67 13.64 -30.37 28.53
C GLY A 67 14.24 -29.42 27.50
N CYS A 68 13.87 -29.53 26.22
CA CYS A 68 14.30 -28.58 25.18
C CYS A 68 13.48 -27.30 25.19
N LYS A 69 14.16 -26.17 24.98
CA LYS A 69 13.54 -24.86 24.82
C LYS A 69 12.78 -24.78 23.51
N HIS A 70 11.59 -24.19 23.56
CA HIS A 70 10.89 -23.79 22.35
C HIS A 70 11.77 -22.87 21.51
N ARG A 71 11.86 -23.15 20.23
CA ARG A 71 12.57 -22.34 19.23
C ARG A 71 11.57 -21.77 18.25
N CYS A 72 11.60 -20.45 18.09
CA CYS A 72 10.84 -19.75 17.07
C CYS A 72 11.81 -19.17 16.04
N THR A 73 12.00 -19.89 14.93
CA THR A 73 12.76 -19.41 13.77
C THR A 73 11.82 -18.66 12.82
N ASP A 74 12.38 -17.92 11.84
CA ASP A 74 11.55 -17.26 10.80
C ASP A 74 10.70 -18.29 10.03
N ALA A 75 11.27 -19.49 9.77
CA ALA A 75 10.53 -20.58 9.13
C ALA A 75 9.36 -21.08 10.00
N ALA A 76 9.62 -21.29 11.31
CA ALA A 76 8.57 -21.67 12.25
C ALA A 76 7.48 -20.61 12.37
N MET A 77 7.85 -19.33 12.42
CA MET A 77 6.89 -18.23 12.46
C MET A 77 6.05 -18.16 11.18
N ASN A 78 6.65 -18.36 10.03
CA ASN A 78 5.91 -18.39 8.76
C ASN A 78 4.96 -19.58 8.66
N TYR A 79 5.39 -20.74 9.14
CA TYR A 79 4.51 -21.91 9.26
C TYR A 79 3.30 -21.61 10.15
N LEU A 80 3.51 -21.11 11.37
CA LEU A 80 2.41 -20.78 12.29
C LEU A 80 1.45 -19.72 11.73
N LYS A 81 1.96 -18.73 10.98
CA LYS A 81 1.12 -17.76 10.26
C LYS A 81 0.27 -18.44 9.20
N ALA A 82 0.83 -19.36 8.43
CA ALA A 82 0.09 -20.10 7.41
C ALA A 82 -1.04 -20.92 8.04
N GLU A 83 -0.78 -21.60 9.15
CA GLU A 83 -1.77 -22.40 9.88
C GLU A 83 -2.92 -21.54 10.44
N VAL A 84 -2.60 -20.35 10.99
CA VAL A 84 -3.65 -19.39 11.41
C VAL A 84 -4.49 -18.94 10.22
N MET A 85 -3.87 -18.68 9.05
CA MET A 85 -4.60 -18.28 7.85
C MET A 85 -5.51 -19.38 7.36
N GLU A 86 -5.03 -20.64 7.35
CA GLU A 86 -5.82 -21.81 6.96
C GLU A 86 -6.99 -22.05 7.93
N MET A 87 -6.75 -21.93 9.23
CA MET A 87 -7.80 -22.00 10.25
C MET A 87 -8.86 -20.91 10.02
N CYS A 88 -8.46 -19.67 9.79
CA CYS A 88 -9.38 -18.58 9.50
C CYS A 88 -10.17 -18.83 8.21
N HIS A 89 -9.54 -19.38 7.19
CA HIS A 89 -10.19 -19.72 5.93
C HIS A 89 -11.25 -20.82 6.13
N SER A 90 -10.90 -21.90 6.83
CA SER A 90 -11.83 -23.01 7.12
C SER A 90 -13.03 -22.59 7.97
N GLU A 91 -12.87 -21.59 8.83
CA GLU A 91 -13.94 -21.03 9.65
C GLU A 91 -14.73 -19.89 8.95
N GLY A 92 -14.41 -19.59 7.69
CA GLY A 92 -15.05 -18.50 6.93
C GLY A 92 -14.81 -17.10 7.51
N LEU A 93 -13.69 -16.91 8.24
CA LEU A 93 -13.34 -15.64 8.88
C LEU A 93 -12.59 -14.73 7.90
N TYR A 94 -12.81 -13.43 8.06
CA TYR A 94 -12.00 -12.44 7.38
C TYR A 94 -10.55 -12.53 7.85
N GLN A 95 -9.62 -12.56 6.90
CA GLN A 95 -8.20 -12.60 7.20
C GLN A 95 -7.41 -11.66 6.30
N ILE A 96 -6.23 -11.29 6.78
CA ILE A 96 -5.21 -10.58 6.02
C ILE A 96 -4.07 -11.55 5.68
N ASP A 97 -3.35 -11.27 4.60
CA ASP A 97 -2.15 -12.05 4.27
C ASP A 97 -1.03 -11.75 5.27
N LEU A 98 -0.72 -12.73 6.14
CA LEU A 98 0.30 -12.62 7.16
C LEU A 98 1.70 -12.97 6.65
N LEU A 99 1.80 -13.61 5.46
CA LEU A 99 3.06 -14.07 4.87
C LEU A 99 3.66 -13.02 3.95
N ASN A 100 2.80 -12.35 3.18
CA ASN A 100 3.22 -11.29 2.28
C ASN A 100 2.96 -9.94 2.95
N GLY A 101 4.01 -9.17 3.13
CA GLY A 101 3.90 -7.83 3.72
C GLY A 101 3.13 -6.87 2.81
N SER A 102 2.66 -5.78 3.39
CA SER A 102 2.10 -4.67 2.62
C SER A 102 3.15 -4.06 1.68
N LYS A 103 2.73 -3.66 0.48
CA LYS A 103 3.57 -2.89 -0.46
C LYS A 103 4.07 -1.57 0.16
N GLU A 104 3.30 -0.99 1.05
CA GLU A 104 3.70 0.18 1.83
C GLU A 104 4.09 -0.21 3.25
N ARG A 105 5.27 0.24 3.71
CA ARG A 105 5.68 0.05 5.10
C ARG A 105 5.17 1.20 5.94
N ILE A 106 4.06 0.94 6.65
CA ILE A 106 3.49 1.86 7.64
C ILE A 106 3.89 1.35 9.02
N THR A 107 4.67 2.15 9.77
CA THR A 107 5.00 1.83 11.16
C THR A 107 3.79 2.08 12.05
N GLU A 108 3.70 1.39 13.18
CA GLU A 108 2.65 1.62 14.18
C GLU A 108 2.57 3.10 14.59
N ARG A 109 3.71 3.74 14.83
CA ARG A 109 3.78 5.17 15.13
C ARG A 109 3.15 6.04 14.04
N GLU A 110 3.37 5.69 12.76
CA GLU A 110 2.78 6.40 11.63
C GLU A 110 1.28 6.18 11.54
N TYR A 111 0.83 4.94 11.78
CA TYR A 111 -0.60 4.60 11.84
C TYR A 111 -1.33 5.44 12.92
N TRP A 112 -0.79 5.47 14.14
CA TRP A 112 -1.39 6.26 15.21
C TRP A 112 -1.33 7.77 14.95
N ALA A 113 -0.26 8.27 14.32
CA ALA A 113 -0.17 9.67 13.91
C ALA A 113 -1.26 10.01 12.87
N GLN A 114 -1.49 9.13 11.90
CA GLN A 114 -2.57 9.24 10.92
C GLN A 114 -3.94 9.28 11.60
N LYS A 115 -4.22 8.33 12.50
CA LYS A 115 -5.51 8.25 13.21
C LYS A 115 -5.76 9.50 14.08
N LYS A 116 -4.77 9.93 14.85
CA LYS A 116 -4.86 11.14 15.70
C LYS A 116 -5.03 12.40 14.86
N GLY A 117 -4.27 12.51 13.77
CA GLY A 117 -4.35 13.65 12.86
C GLY A 117 -5.71 13.72 12.15
N GLN A 118 -6.26 12.58 11.70
CA GLN A 118 -7.58 12.53 11.10
C GLN A 118 -8.66 12.94 12.10
N ALA A 119 -8.64 12.38 13.31
CA ALA A 119 -9.61 12.73 14.34
C ALA A 119 -9.54 14.22 14.76
N ALA A 120 -8.36 14.84 14.73
CA ALA A 120 -8.21 16.26 14.97
C ALA A 120 -8.78 17.10 13.82
N LEU A 121 -8.54 16.68 12.57
CA LEU A 121 -9.08 17.33 11.38
C LEU A 121 -10.61 17.23 11.34
N ASP A 122 -11.17 16.05 11.64
CA ASP A 122 -12.62 15.83 11.66
C ASP A 122 -13.29 16.72 12.71
N ARG A 123 -12.69 16.84 13.90
CA ARG A 123 -13.18 17.77 14.94
C ARG A 123 -13.13 19.23 14.50
N ALA A 124 -12.09 19.62 13.79
CA ALA A 124 -11.96 20.99 13.28
C ALA A 124 -12.96 21.27 12.14
N ASN A 125 -13.28 20.27 11.34
CA ASN A 125 -14.21 20.38 10.22
C ASN A 125 -15.69 20.31 10.65
N ALA A 126 -15.98 19.70 11.79
CA ALA A 126 -17.36 19.49 12.24
C ALA A 126 -18.19 20.80 12.31
N PRO A 127 -17.70 21.92 12.90
CA PRO A 127 -18.44 23.18 12.91
C PRO A 127 -18.63 23.76 11.50
N ILE A 128 -17.62 23.66 10.63
CA ILE A 128 -17.66 24.17 9.25
C ILE A 128 -18.72 23.42 8.45
N ALA A 129 -18.79 22.09 8.63
CA ALA A 129 -19.80 21.24 7.99
C ALA A 129 -21.22 21.51 8.55
N ALA A 130 -21.34 21.81 9.85
CA ALA A 130 -22.62 22.20 10.46
C ALA A 130 -23.21 23.50 9.88
N ASP A 131 -22.33 24.42 9.49
CA ASP A 131 -22.71 25.67 8.80
C ASP A 131 -23.01 25.47 7.30
N GLY A 132 -23.04 24.22 6.79
CA GLY A 132 -23.30 23.89 5.38
C GLY A 132 -22.13 24.21 4.44
N ILE A 133 -20.94 24.49 4.98
CA ILE A 133 -19.75 24.82 4.20
C ILE A 133 -18.92 23.54 4.01
N ALA A 134 -18.51 23.25 2.77
CA ALA A 134 -17.61 22.13 2.50
C ALA A 134 -16.21 22.39 3.06
N PRO A 135 -15.66 21.53 3.93
CA PRO A 135 -14.31 21.72 4.45
C PRO A 135 -13.26 21.65 3.34
N ARG A 136 -12.26 22.52 3.41
CA ARG A 136 -11.17 22.59 2.41
C ARG A 136 -10.31 21.35 2.37
N GLN A 137 -10.14 20.68 3.51
CA GLN A 137 -9.37 19.46 3.66
C GLN A 137 -10.16 18.45 4.49
N THR A 138 -10.39 17.26 3.95
CA THR A 138 -11.13 16.18 4.62
C THR A 138 -10.26 15.00 5.00
N LYS A 139 -9.05 14.90 4.42
CA LYS A 139 -8.11 13.80 4.67
C LYS A 139 -6.81 14.32 5.24
N PHE A 140 -6.42 13.80 6.40
CA PHE A 140 -5.12 14.04 7.00
C PHE A 140 -4.05 13.15 6.36
N GLU A 141 -2.92 13.70 6.00
CA GLU A 141 -1.75 12.98 5.52
C GLU A 141 -0.54 13.20 6.44
N THR A 142 0.12 12.12 6.83
CA THR A 142 1.41 12.19 7.53
C THR A 142 2.52 12.67 6.58
N ASP A 143 3.62 13.19 7.12
CA ASP A 143 4.76 13.64 6.31
C ASP A 143 5.32 12.52 5.42
N LYS A 144 5.33 11.28 5.92
CA LYS A 144 5.74 10.13 5.09
C LYS A 144 4.73 9.80 4.00
N ALA A 145 3.43 9.93 4.27
CA ALA A 145 2.40 9.70 3.25
C ALA A 145 2.49 10.76 2.14
N LYS A 146 2.68 12.03 2.51
CA LYS A 146 2.95 13.12 1.57
C LYS A 146 4.21 12.82 0.73
N LEU A 147 5.30 12.41 1.38
CA LEU A 147 6.55 12.09 0.70
C LEU A 147 6.36 10.91 -0.28
N ARG A 148 5.68 9.83 0.12
CA ARG A 148 5.38 8.70 -0.80
C ARG A 148 4.58 9.17 -2.01
N ARG A 149 3.58 10.02 -1.81
CA ARG A 149 2.79 10.59 -2.90
C ARG A 149 3.66 11.42 -3.84
N THR A 150 4.47 12.34 -3.31
CA THR A 150 5.39 13.17 -4.11
C THR A 150 6.38 12.32 -4.91
N ILE A 151 6.92 11.26 -4.31
CA ILE A 151 7.83 10.34 -5.02
C ILE A 151 7.09 9.62 -6.17
N ARG A 152 5.86 9.14 -5.95
CA ARG A 152 5.07 8.48 -7.01
C ARG A 152 4.71 9.45 -8.14
N GLU A 153 4.34 10.67 -7.83
CA GLU A 153 4.05 11.72 -8.81
C GLU A 153 5.30 12.02 -9.66
N ALA A 154 6.46 12.17 -9.04
CA ALA A 154 7.72 12.38 -9.73
C ALA A 154 8.12 11.16 -10.60
N LEU A 155 7.95 9.93 -10.09
CA LEU A 155 8.22 8.71 -10.84
C LEU A 155 7.30 8.55 -12.05
N ALA A 156 6.02 8.91 -11.92
CA ALA A 156 5.08 8.81 -13.02
C ALA A 156 5.40 9.78 -14.18
N ALA A 157 6.06 10.90 -13.88
CA ALA A 157 6.39 11.93 -14.85
C ALA A 157 7.82 11.82 -15.44
N ALA A 158 8.72 11.11 -14.77
CA ALA A 158 10.13 11.01 -15.16
C ALA A 158 10.41 9.77 -16.04
N SER A 159 11.34 9.93 -16.97
CA SER A 159 11.89 8.86 -17.80
C SER A 159 13.37 8.53 -17.49
N GLY A 160 13.98 9.27 -16.57
CA GLY A 160 15.36 9.08 -16.14
C GLY A 160 15.59 9.56 -14.70
N PHE A 161 16.69 9.09 -14.08
CA PHE A 161 16.97 9.39 -12.67
C PHE A 161 17.23 10.89 -12.42
N ASP A 162 17.92 11.58 -13.33
CA ASP A 162 18.20 13.03 -13.18
C ASP A 162 16.91 13.85 -13.27
N GLU A 163 16.00 13.48 -14.17
CA GLU A 163 14.69 14.09 -14.30
C GLU A 163 13.84 13.84 -13.04
N PHE A 164 13.85 12.62 -12.54
CA PHE A 164 13.20 12.25 -11.27
C PHE A 164 13.73 13.09 -10.11
N ALA A 165 15.06 13.22 -9.98
CA ALA A 165 15.68 14.03 -8.93
C ALA A 165 15.32 15.52 -9.06
N ALA A 166 15.28 16.05 -10.29
CA ALA A 166 14.88 17.43 -10.56
C ALA A 166 13.40 17.69 -10.21
N LEU A 167 12.51 16.75 -10.53
CA LEU A 167 11.09 16.84 -10.16
C LEU A 167 10.89 16.81 -8.65
N LEU A 168 11.59 15.93 -7.94
CA LEU A 168 11.57 15.91 -6.48
C LEU A 168 12.07 17.22 -5.87
N LEU A 169 13.15 17.78 -6.43
CA LEU A 169 13.72 19.04 -5.97
C LEU A 169 12.74 20.21 -6.12
N ARG A 170 11.90 20.24 -7.15
CA ARG A 170 10.82 21.25 -7.30
C ARG A 170 9.82 21.21 -6.16
N HIS A 171 9.62 20.04 -5.54
CA HIS A 171 8.81 19.87 -4.34
C HIS A 171 9.62 20.01 -3.04
N GLY A 172 10.86 20.49 -3.11
CA GLY A 172 11.75 20.64 -1.98
C GLY A 172 12.33 19.33 -1.44
N VAL A 173 12.15 18.23 -2.12
CA VAL A 173 12.67 16.92 -1.71
C VAL A 173 13.98 16.64 -2.40
N THR A 174 15.05 16.39 -1.63
CA THR A 174 16.34 15.98 -2.15
C THR A 174 16.49 14.46 -2.05
N VAL A 175 16.76 13.79 -3.18
CA VAL A 175 17.12 12.37 -3.20
C VAL A 175 18.64 12.22 -3.16
N LYS A 176 19.13 11.28 -2.34
CA LYS A 176 20.55 10.93 -2.25
C LYS A 176 20.70 9.41 -2.36
N GLU A 177 21.67 9.00 -3.16
CA GLU A 177 22.11 7.62 -3.23
C GLU A 177 23.37 7.43 -2.39
N SER A 178 23.40 6.40 -1.55
CA SER A 178 24.57 6.01 -0.79
C SER A 178 24.60 4.49 -0.65
N ARG A 179 25.70 3.86 -1.04
CA ARG A 179 25.91 2.41 -0.97
C ARG A 179 24.75 1.62 -1.63
N GLY A 180 24.29 2.08 -2.81
CA GLY A 180 23.20 1.46 -3.56
C GLY A 180 21.82 1.61 -2.93
N ARG A 181 21.64 2.52 -1.96
CA ARG A 181 20.37 2.79 -1.29
C ARG A 181 19.94 4.24 -1.46
N LEU A 182 18.66 4.46 -1.72
CA LEU A 182 18.09 5.79 -1.79
C LEU A 182 17.67 6.29 -0.41
N SER A 183 17.78 7.59 -0.23
CA SER A 183 17.25 8.33 0.91
C SER A 183 16.72 9.68 0.45
N TYR A 184 15.66 10.15 1.10
CA TYR A 184 14.89 11.33 0.73
C TYR A 184 14.90 12.33 1.89
N LEU A 185 15.30 13.56 1.62
CA LEU A 185 15.32 14.65 2.58
C LEU A 185 14.24 15.67 2.21
N THR A 186 13.28 15.87 3.11
CA THR A 186 12.24 16.90 2.97
C THR A 186 12.68 18.20 3.65
N PRO A 187 12.12 19.36 3.27
CA PRO A 187 12.50 20.68 3.85
C PRO A 187 12.37 20.73 5.38
N ASP A 188 11.35 20.07 5.92
CA ASP A 188 11.01 20.10 7.35
C ASP A 188 11.88 19.18 8.22
N ARG A 189 12.90 18.53 7.64
CA ARG A 189 13.70 17.52 8.34
C ARG A 189 15.19 17.80 8.20
N THR A 190 15.91 17.53 9.27
CA THR A 190 17.38 17.58 9.28
C THR A 190 18.03 16.24 8.87
N LYS A 191 17.29 15.11 8.99
CA LYS A 191 17.78 13.78 8.68
C LYS A 191 16.95 13.14 7.56
N PRO A 192 17.60 12.56 6.54
CA PRO A 192 16.89 11.90 5.44
C PRO A 192 16.12 10.66 5.90
N ILE A 193 15.02 10.37 5.22
CA ILE A 193 14.26 9.15 5.37
C ILE A 193 14.80 8.13 4.37
N THR A 194 15.24 6.98 4.83
CA THR A 194 15.71 5.90 3.94
C THR A 194 14.52 5.27 3.21
N ALA A 195 14.71 4.86 1.96
CA ALA A 195 13.70 4.20 1.14
C ALA A 195 13.04 3.01 1.86
N ARG A 196 13.83 2.19 2.55
CA ARG A 196 13.35 1.05 3.37
C ARG A 196 12.26 1.43 4.38
N LYS A 197 12.26 2.69 4.89
CA LYS A 197 11.23 3.17 5.85
C LYS A 197 9.94 3.64 5.15
N LEU A 198 9.97 3.80 3.84
CA LEU A 198 8.83 4.20 3.03
C LEU A 198 8.11 2.98 2.43
N GLY A 199 8.86 1.95 2.05
CA GLY A 199 8.39 0.72 1.42
C GLY A 199 9.35 0.26 0.33
N ASP A 200 9.15 -0.96 -0.16
CA ASP A 200 10.06 -1.58 -1.13
C ASP A 200 9.95 -0.91 -2.52
N ASP A 201 8.80 -0.30 -2.86
CA ASP A 201 8.56 0.45 -4.11
C ASP A 201 9.45 1.71 -4.23
N PHE A 202 10.06 2.17 -3.15
CA PHE A 202 10.83 3.41 -3.09
C PHE A 202 12.35 3.18 -3.04
N ASP A 203 12.77 1.93 -3.10
CA ASP A 203 14.20 1.62 -3.15
C ASP A 203 14.79 1.84 -4.55
N ARG A 204 16.12 1.73 -4.64
CA ARG A 204 16.85 2.01 -5.89
C ARG A 204 16.40 1.10 -7.05
N ALA A 205 16.22 -0.18 -6.78
CA ALA A 205 15.89 -1.15 -7.83
C ALA A 205 14.49 -0.90 -8.39
N ALA A 206 13.49 -0.71 -7.50
CA ALA A 206 12.13 -0.41 -7.88
C ALA A 206 12.03 0.93 -8.65
N VAL A 207 12.68 1.98 -8.14
CA VAL A 207 12.72 3.30 -8.80
C VAL A 207 13.30 3.20 -10.20
N LEU A 208 14.47 2.56 -10.38
CA LEU A 208 15.10 2.42 -11.68
C LEU A 208 14.24 1.60 -12.65
N SER A 209 13.63 0.51 -12.19
CA SER A 209 12.74 -0.32 -13.01
C SER A 209 11.55 0.48 -13.55
N VAL A 210 10.93 1.35 -12.72
CA VAL A 210 9.83 2.22 -13.16
C VAL A 210 10.31 3.25 -14.19
N LEU A 211 11.48 3.86 -13.97
CA LEU A 211 12.05 4.83 -14.89
C LEU A 211 12.42 4.20 -16.25
N GLU A 212 12.98 3.00 -16.25
CA GLU A 212 13.27 2.23 -17.48
C GLU A 212 11.98 1.92 -18.25
N GLN A 213 10.91 1.50 -17.56
CA GLN A 213 9.60 1.27 -18.19
C GLN A 213 9.02 2.56 -18.79
N ASN A 214 9.16 3.68 -18.11
CA ASN A 214 8.70 4.96 -18.61
C ASN A 214 9.51 5.40 -19.84
N ALA A 215 10.84 5.23 -19.83
CA ALA A 215 11.70 5.51 -20.97
C ALA A 215 11.32 4.65 -22.19
N ALA A 216 11.08 3.35 -21.98
CA ALA A 216 10.63 2.44 -23.04
C ALA A 216 9.28 2.89 -23.62
N ARG A 217 8.30 3.23 -22.78
CA ARG A 217 7.00 3.75 -23.22
C ARG A 217 7.11 5.08 -23.97
N ALA A 218 8.03 5.94 -23.58
CA ALA A 218 8.28 7.20 -24.26
C ALA A 218 8.90 6.98 -25.66
N ALA A 219 9.78 5.97 -25.79
CA ALA A 219 10.39 5.57 -27.05
C ALA A 219 9.39 4.85 -27.99
N GLU A 220 8.45 4.09 -27.45
CA GLU A 220 7.40 3.40 -28.21
C GLU A 220 6.26 4.32 -28.67
N LYS A 221 6.10 5.50 -28.08
CA LYS A 221 5.19 6.49 -28.64
C LYS A 221 5.77 6.92 -29.98
N PRO A 222 5.21 6.51 -31.13
CA PRO A 222 5.64 7.06 -32.42
C PRO A 222 5.47 8.56 -32.30
N ALA A 223 6.39 9.29 -32.90
CA ALA A 223 6.22 10.72 -33.15
C ALA A 223 4.97 10.91 -34.01
N ALA A 224 3.81 10.85 -33.39
CA ALA A 224 2.53 11.24 -33.95
C ALA A 224 2.45 12.77 -33.94
N ILE A 225 3.52 13.39 -34.45
CA ILE A 225 3.39 14.59 -35.22
C ILE A 225 3.25 14.07 -36.63
N ALA A 226 2.01 13.65 -36.98
CA ALA A 226 1.63 13.62 -38.37
C ALA A 226 2.04 15.00 -38.92
N GLU A 227 2.98 14.99 -39.86
CA GLU A 227 3.14 16.13 -40.76
C GLU A 227 1.76 16.52 -41.20
N TYR A 228 1.27 17.64 -40.68
CA TYR A 228 0.08 18.26 -41.20
C TYR A 228 0.45 18.78 -42.58
N PRO A 229 0.07 18.11 -43.66
CA PRO A 229 0.32 18.63 -44.99
C PRO A 229 -0.63 19.83 -45.15
N GLY A 230 -0.06 21.01 -45.27
CA GLY A 230 -0.80 22.21 -45.61
C GLY A 230 -0.46 23.41 -44.74
N SER A 231 -0.08 24.48 -45.40
CA SER A 231 0.18 25.78 -44.77
C SER A 231 -1.13 26.33 -44.15
N ILE A 232 -1.04 27.23 -43.18
CA ILE A 232 -2.20 27.91 -42.57
C ILE A 232 -3.10 28.52 -43.67
N LYS A 233 -2.52 28.92 -44.80
CA LYS A 233 -3.25 29.44 -45.97
C LYS A 233 -4.13 28.37 -46.62
N ASP A 234 -3.70 27.13 -46.69
CA ASP A 234 -4.49 26.03 -47.28
C ASP A 234 -5.67 25.64 -46.37
N ARG A 235 -5.49 25.73 -45.05
CA ARG A 235 -6.59 25.55 -44.06
C ARG A 235 -7.66 26.64 -44.16
N LEU A 236 -7.28 27.87 -44.43
CA LEU A 236 -8.21 28.98 -44.62
C LEU A 236 -8.97 28.86 -45.95
N ARG A 237 -8.32 28.31 -46.99
CA ARG A 237 -8.92 28.07 -48.30
C ARG A 237 -9.94 26.93 -48.22
N THR A 238 -9.62 25.81 -47.64
CA THR A 238 -10.57 24.70 -47.45
C THR A 238 -11.74 25.04 -46.51
N LYS A 239 -11.53 25.87 -45.49
CA LYS A 239 -12.63 26.41 -44.67
C LYS A 239 -13.55 27.36 -45.41
N LYS A 240 -13.01 28.11 -46.37
CA LYS A 240 -13.78 29.03 -47.19
C LYS A 240 -14.61 28.30 -48.26
N GLU A 241 -14.03 27.23 -48.83
CA GLU A 241 -14.70 26.34 -49.79
C GLU A 241 -15.81 25.50 -49.14
N ALA A 242 -15.58 25.02 -47.88
CA ALA A 242 -16.58 24.28 -47.08
C ALA A 242 -17.78 25.18 -46.65
N LYS A 243 -17.57 26.50 -46.55
CA LYS A 243 -18.63 27.45 -46.20
C LYS A 243 -19.52 27.82 -47.42
N ASN A 244 -19.03 27.56 -48.62
CA ASN A 244 -19.75 27.82 -49.87
C ASN A 244 -20.35 26.56 -50.52
N ALA A 245 -20.22 25.40 -49.88
CA ALA A 245 -20.88 24.18 -50.31
C ALA A 245 -22.35 24.18 -49.91
N PRO A 246 -23.27 23.68 -50.78
CA PRO A 246 -24.69 23.64 -50.45
C PRO A 246 -24.94 22.84 -49.21
N ASN A 247 -25.76 23.38 -48.32
CA ASN A 247 -26.10 22.91 -47.00
C ASN A 247 -26.61 21.46 -47.05
N ASN A 248 -25.83 20.54 -46.55
CA ASN A 248 -26.20 19.13 -46.53
C ASN A 248 -26.56 18.77 -45.07
N ASP A 249 -27.84 18.74 -44.76
CA ASP A 249 -28.43 18.46 -43.44
C ASP A 249 -27.90 17.22 -42.74
N ALA A 250 -27.27 16.28 -43.49
CA ALA A 250 -26.66 15.09 -42.95
C ALA A 250 -25.35 15.38 -42.21
N VAL A 251 -24.58 16.39 -42.61
CA VAL A 251 -23.31 16.76 -41.97
C VAL A 251 -23.56 17.50 -40.65
N GLN A 252 -24.62 18.31 -40.60
CA GLN A 252 -24.98 19.03 -39.36
C GLN A 252 -25.43 18.09 -38.26
N ARG A 253 -26.16 17.02 -38.57
CA ARG A 253 -26.58 15.99 -37.60
C ARG A 253 -25.41 15.19 -37.06
N MET A 254 -24.34 14.99 -37.83
CA MET A 254 -23.12 14.29 -37.35
C MET A 254 -22.31 15.15 -36.39
N VAL A 255 -22.22 16.44 -36.58
CA VAL A 255 -21.50 17.37 -35.68
C VAL A 255 -22.23 17.51 -34.35
N ASP A 256 -23.55 17.56 -34.35
CA ASP A 256 -24.36 17.66 -33.13
C ASP A 256 -24.32 16.38 -32.29
N THR A 257 -24.12 15.20 -32.90
CA THR A 257 -24.01 13.93 -32.19
C THR A 257 -22.67 13.76 -31.49
N VAL A 258 -21.59 14.34 -32.00
CA VAL A 258 -20.24 14.26 -31.40
C VAL A 258 -20.08 15.21 -30.21
N SER A 259 -20.84 16.31 -30.17
CA SER A 259 -20.77 17.26 -29.05
C SER A 259 -21.47 16.80 -27.76
N TYR A 260 -22.30 15.76 -27.82
CA TYR A 260 -23.06 15.24 -26.65
C TYR A 260 -22.41 14.07 -25.90
N THR A 261 -21.28 13.55 -26.36
CA THR A 261 -20.64 12.39 -25.73
C THR A 261 -19.47 12.73 -24.81
N HIS A 262 -19.17 14.02 -24.55
CA HIS A 262 -18.07 14.42 -23.67
C HIS A 262 -18.49 15.10 -22.36
N LEU A 263 -19.76 14.96 -21.95
CA LEU A 263 -20.25 15.42 -20.64
C LEU A 263 -21.10 14.34 -19.98
N ARG A 264 -20.39 13.30 -19.44
CA ARG A 264 -20.86 12.48 -18.32
C ARG A 264 -19.66 11.85 -17.63
#